data_6d62dbed6084c0c42194872ac7e44717
#
_entry.id   6d62dbed6084c0c42194872ac7e44717
#
_cell.length_a   1.000
_cell.length_b   1.000
_cell.length_c   1.000
_cell.angle_alpha   90.00
_cell.angle_beta   90.00
_cell.angle_gamma   90.00
#
_symmetry.space_group_name_H-M   'P 1'
#
loop_
_entity.id
_entity.type
_entity.pdbx_description
1 polymer ?
#
loop_
_entity_poly.entity_id
_entity_poly.type
_entity_poly.pdbx_seq_one_letter_code
_entity_poly.pdbx_strand_id
1 'polypeptide(L)'
;TIEDIYATAEMIVKVKEPIVTEYNLIRKGQLLFTYFHFASDRELTLAMLSNKSICLAYETVEEADHTLPLLIPMSEVAGRMSIQEGARFLEKPQGGKGILLGGVPGVKPAKVLILGGGIVGSNAAQMAAGMGADVTITDINLARLRYLSETLPKNVKTLYASELRIRKELPDVDLVVGSVLIPGDKAPHLITKEMLSMMQPGTVLVDVAIDQGGCFETSHPTTHSAPTYIVDGIVH
;
A
#
# COMPACT_ATOMS: atom_id res chain seq x y z
N THR A 1 -28.73 16.92 12.08
CA THR A 1 -28.63 15.87 11.04
C THR A 1 -27.44 16.13 10.11
N ILE A 2 -27.10 15.20 9.23
CA ILE A 2 -26.04 15.40 8.22
C ILE A 2 -26.45 16.52 7.24
N GLU A 3 -27.72 16.59 6.89
CA GLU A 3 -28.27 17.64 6.03
C GLU A 3 -28.09 19.02 6.64
N ASP A 4 -28.29 19.19 7.95
CA ASP A 4 -28.11 20.45 8.65
C ASP A 4 -26.64 20.90 8.61
N ILE A 5 -25.71 19.95 8.77
CA ILE A 5 -24.26 20.22 8.71
C ILE A 5 -23.90 20.73 7.31
N TYR A 6 -24.27 20.00 6.27
CA TYR A 6 -23.97 20.41 4.89
C TYR A 6 -24.68 21.72 4.50
N ALA A 7 -25.87 21.98 5.04
CA ALA A 7 -26.62 23.20 4.77
C ALA A 7 -25.97 24.47 5.39
N THR A 8 -25.33 24.34 6.56
CA THR A 8 -24.90 25.50 7.34
C THR A 8 -23.38 25.71 7.35
N ALA A 9 -22.58 24.62 7.36
CA ALA A 9 -21.14 24.72 7.47
C ALA A 9 -20.49 25.26 6.18
N GLU A 10 -19.54 26.17 6.30
CA GLU A 10 -18.72 26.64 5.18
C GLU A 10 -17.65 25.63 4.81
N MET A 11 -17.16 24.90 5.82
CA MET A 11 -16.11 23.88 5.68
C MET A 11 -16.59 22.56 6.30
N ILE A 12 -16.44 21.47 5.57
CA ILE A 12 -16.66 20.11 6.04
C ILE A 12 -15.30 19.43 6.23
N VAL A 13 -15.06 18.93 7.44
CA VAL A 13 -13.87 18.15 7.78
C VAL A 13 -14.31 16.73 8.08
N LYS A 14 -13.77 15.75 7.38
CA LYS A 14 -14.06 14.33 7.59
C LYS A 14 -12.83 13.49 7.24
N VAL A 15 -12.81 12.24 7.66
CA VAL A 15 -11.66 11.34 7.39
C VAL A 15 -11.76 10.76 6.00
N LYS A 16 -12.88 10.12 5.68
CA LYS A 16 -13.12 9.46 4.40
C LYS A 16 -13.81 10.39 3.40
N GLU A 17 -13.60 10.11 2.12
CA GLU A 17 -14.23 10.78 0.98
C GLU A 17 -15.76 10.86 1.14
N PRO A 18 -16.41 11.84 0.52
CA PRO A 18 -17.87 11.88 0.42
C PRO A 18 -18.41 10.63 -0.27
N ILE A 19 -19.50 10.08 0.24
CA ILE A 19 -20.22 8.96 -0.35
C ILE A 19 -21.39 9.44 -1.23
N VAL A 20 -21.92 8.56 -2.08
CA VAL A 20 -22.96 8.91 -3.07
C VAL A 20 -24.15 9.64 -2.46
N THR A 21 -24.58 9.26 -1.25
CA THR A 21 -25.69 9.92 -0.53
C THR A 21 -25.37 11.35 -0.08
N GLU A 22 -24.10 11.71 0.01
CA GLU A 22 -23.64 13.04 0.42
C GLU A 22 -23.48 13.99 -0.78
N TYR A 23 -23.32 13.47 -2.01
CA TYR A 23 -23.01 14.31 -3.18
C TYR A 23 -24.00 15.44 -3.40
N ASN A 24 -25.31 15.19 -3.23
CA ASN A 24 -26.34 16.18 -3.43
C ASN A 24 -26.47 17.18 -2.27
N LEU A 25 -25.80 16.95 -1.15
CA LEU A 25 -25.78 17.86 -0.01
C LEU A 25 -24.68 18.92 -0.13
N ILE A 26 -23.64 18.63 -0.93
CA ILE A 26 -22.48 19.49 -1.09
C ILE A 26 -22.86 20.72 -1.92
N ARG A 27 -22.60 21.92 -1.36
CA ARG A 27 -22.94 23.18 -1.99
C ARG A 27 -21.79 23.73 -2.84
N LYS A 28 -22.14 24.50 -3.85
CA LYS A 28 -21.18 25.26 -4.65
C LYS A 28 -20.31 26.16 -3.74
N GLY A 29 -18.99 26.04 -3.90
CA GLY A 29 -18.01 26.81 -3.13
C GLY A 29 -17.80 26.34 -1.70
N GLN A 30 -18.50 25.28 -1.25
CA GLN A 30 -18.26 24.68 0.05
C GLN A 30 -16.90 23.99 0.07
N LEU A 31 -16.13 24.21 1.14
CA LEU A 31 -14.82 23.59 1.31
C LEU A 31 -14.96 22.21 1.94
N LEU A 32 -14.32 21.21 1.34
CA LEU A 32 -14.23 19.85 1.85
C LEU A 32 -12.75 19.54 2.12
N PHE A 33 -12.44 19.14 3.34
CA PHE A 33 -11.10 18.77 3.77
C PHE A 33 -11.11 17.34 4.29
N THR A 34 -10.60 16.39 3.47
CA THR A 34 -10.70 14.94 3.69
C THR A 34 -9.68 14.21 2.80
N TYR A 35 -9.51 12.89 2.99
CA TYR A 35 -8.92 12.05 1.95
C TYR A 35 -9.92 11.90 0.81
N PHE A 36 -9.49 12.09 -0.42
CA PHE A 36 -10.36 11.98 -1.60
C PHE A 36 -10.06 10.77 -2.47
N HIS A 37 -8.79 10.42 -2.64
CA HIS A 37 -8.36 9.32 -3.54
C HIS A 37 -8.96 9.44 -4.95
N PHE A 38 -9.00 10.63 -5.52
CA PHE A 38 -9.65 10.93 -6.81
C PHE A 38 -9.21 10.03 -7.96
N ALA A 39 -7.95 9.57 -7.94
CA ALA A 39 -7.42 8.69 -8.99
C ALA A 39 -8.14 7.33 -9.06
N SER A 40 -8.73 6.87 -7.95
CA SER A 40 -9.44 5.59 -7.86
C SER A 40 -10.95 5.69 -8.06
N ASP A 41 -11.54 6.88 -7.92
CA ASP A 41 -13.00 7.07 -8.00
C ASP A 41 -13.40 8.17 -8.99
N ARG A 42 -13.80 7.72 -10.19
CA ARG A 42 -14.28 8.61 -11.25
C ARG A 42 -15.62 9.28 -10.90
N GLU A 43 -16.54 8.56 -10.23
CA GLU A 43 -17.86 9.10 -9.89
C GLU A 43 -17.76 10.22 -8.86
N LEU A 44 -16.96 10.01 -7.81
CA LEU A 44 -16.63 11.05 -6.83
C LEU A 44 -16.02 12.28 -7.52
N THR A 45 -15.03 12.07 -8.40
CA THR A 45 -14.38 13.17 -9.11
C THR A 45 -15.39 14.01 -9.91
N LEU A 46 -16.27 13.34 -10.67
CA LEU A 46 -17.31 14.03 -11.45
C LEU A 46 -18.34 14.73 -10.58
N ALA A 47 -18.72 14.15 -9.44
CA ALA A 47 -19.64 14.77 -8.48
C ALA A 47 -19.04 16.07 -7.91
N MET A 48 -17.77 16.04 -7.47
CA MET A 48 -17.11 17.24 -6.95
C MET A 48 -16.97 18.35 -8.00
N LEU A 49 -16.65 18.00 -9.24
CA LEU A 49 -16.61 18.95 -10.36
C LEU A 49 -17.99 19.54 -10.65
N SER A 50 -19.04 18.73 -10.65
CA SER A 50 -20.43 19.16 -10.88
C SER A 50 -20.91 20.14 -9.80
N ASN A 51 -20.60 19.83 -8.54
CA ASN A 51 -20.97 20.65 -7.40
C ASN A 51 -20.18 21.96 -7.32
N LYS A 52 -19.03 22.04 -8.02
CA LYS A 52 -18.11 23.18 -7.95
C LYS A 52 -17.68 23.49 -6.51
N SER A 53 -17.45 22.43 -5.72
CA SER A 53 -16.91 22.51 -4.36
C SER A 53 -15.40 22.79 -4.39
N ILE A 54 -14.86 23.22 -3.26
CA ILE A 54 -13.41 23.39 -3.06
C ILE A 54 -12.90 22.18 -2.31
N CYS A 55 -12.11 21.33 -2.97
CA CYS A 55 -11.58 20.10 -2.39
C CYS A 55 -10.13 20.27 -1.97
N LEU A 56 -9.85 20.08 -0.68
CA LEU A 56 -8.50 19.98 -0.14
C LEU A 56 -8.28 18.53 0.28
N ALA A 57 -7.42 17.82 -0.44
CA ALA A 57 -7.13 16.43 -0.18
C ALA A 57 -6.00 16.30 0.86
N TYR A 58 -6.23 15.53 1.93
CA TYR A 58 -5.19 15.28 2.94
C TYR A 58 -3.93 14.67 2.34
N GLU A 59 -4.10 13.74 1.39
CA GLU A 59 -3.02 13.03 0.73
C GLU A 59 -2.14 13.88 -0.18
N THR A 60 -2.53 15.13 -0.45
CA THR A 60 -1.77 16.06 -1.29
C THR A 60 -1.32 17.33 -0.57
N VAL A 61 -1.58 17.43 0.74
CA VAL A 61 -1.00 18.51 1.55
C VAL A 61 0.49 18.26 1.70
N GLU A 62 1.29 19.16 1.12
CA GLU A 62 2.73 19.03 1.00
C GLU A 62 3.44 20.17 1.71
N GLU A 63 4.51 19.87 2.43
CA GLU A 63 5.40 20.84 3.04
C GLU A 63 6.50 21.29 2.08
N ALA A 64 7.26 22.31 2.45
CA ALA A 64 8.32 22.88 1.62
C ALA A 64 9.45 21.88 1.27
N ASP A 65 9.60 20.83 2.06
CA ASP A 65 10.57 19.74 1.85
C ASP A 65 10.00 18.55 1.06
N HIS A 66 8.81 18.71 0.47
CA HIS A 66 8.07 17.70 -0.26
C HIS A 66 7.57 16.53 0.59
N THR A 67 7.52 16.67 1.90
CA THR A 67 6.86 15.68 2.77
C THR A 67 5.32 15.86 2.73
N LEU A 68 4.61 14.75 2.94
CA LEU A 68 3.14 14.70 2.98
C LEU A 68 2.69 14.40 4.42
N PRO A 69 2.70 15.40 5.33
CA PRO A 69 2.56 15.17 6.77
C PRO A 69 1.24 14.53 7.17
N LEU A 70 0.17 14.79 6.42
CA LEU A 70 -1.14 14.20 6.72
C LEU A 70 -1.30 12.78 6.19
N LEU A 71 -0.42 12.34 5.27
CA LEU A 71 -0.40 10.97 4.75
C LEU A 71 0.52 10.05 5.59
N ILE A 72 1.54 10.59 6.26
CA ILE A 72 2.52 9.82 7.03
C ILE A 72 1.86 8.83 8.01
N PRO A 73 0.93 9.23 8.90
CA PRO A 73 0.36 8.31 9.89
C PRO A 73 -0.38 7.13 9.26
N MET A 74 -1.11 7.36 8.16
CA MET A 74 -1.78 6.28 7.43
C MET A 74 -0.78 5.33 6.79
N SER A 75 0.28 5.88 6.21
CA SER A 75 1.35 5.09 5.59
C SER A 75 2.09 4.20 6.60
N GLU A 76 2.29 4.69 7.83
CA GLU A 76 2.86 3.91 8.92
C GLU A 76 1.96 2.74 9.32
N VAL A 77 0.67 3.00 9.50
CA VAL A 77 -0.33 1.95 9.80
C VAL A 77 -0.37 0.93 8.68
N ALA A 78 -0.48 1.37 7.42
CA ALA A 78 -0.56 0.48 6.26
C ALA A 78 0.69 -0.40 6.12
N GLY A 79 1.88 0.16 6.31
CA GLY A 79 3.13 -0.61 6.28
C GLY A 79 3.19 -1.69 7.35
N ARG A 80 2.76 -1.39 8.56
CA ARG A 80 2.71 -2.37 9.66
C ARG A 80 1.65 -3.45 9.42
N MET A 81 0.45 -3.05 9.00
CA MET A 81 -0.63 -3.99 8.68
C MET A 81 -0.29 -4.91 7.52
N SER A 82 0.45 -4.45 6.51
CA SER A 82 0.84 -5.30 5.37
C SER A 82 1.61 -6.54 5.80
N ILE A 83 2.41 -6.46 6.85
CA ILE A 83 3.15 -7.61 7.40
C ILE A 83 2.25 -8.48 8.27
N GLN A 84 1.35 -7.88 9.05
CA GLN A 84 0.41 -8.62 9.88
C GLN A 84 -0.53 -9.48 9.01
N GLU A 85 -1.13 -8.89 7.99
CA GLU A 85 -1.99 -9.63 7.05
C GLU A 85 -1.18 -10.59 6.17
N GLY A 86 -0.01 -10.17 5.68
CA GLY A 86 0.89 -11.04 4.93
C GLY A 86 1.26 -12.31 5.70
N ALA A 87 1.59 -12.18 6.98
CA ALA A 87 1.90 -13.32 7.85
C ALA A 87 0.69 -14.25 8.02
N ARG A 88 -0.50 -13.69 8.22
CA ARG A 88 -1.76 -14.44 8.34
C ARG A 88 -2.06 -15.24 7.08
N PHE A 89 -1.95 -14.62 5.90
CA PHE A 89 -2.27 -15.28 4.64
C PHE A 89 -1.17 -16.25 4.15
N LEU A 90 0.01 -16.25 4.77
CA LEU A 90 1.01 -17.32 4.57
C LEU A 90 0.61 -18.65 5.23
N GLU A 91 -0.39 -18.66 6.13
CA GLU A 91 -0.87 -19.86 6.78
C GLU A 91 -1.59 -20.80 5.78
N LYS A 92 -1.46 -22.12 5.97
CA LYS A 92 -2.11 -23.13 5.11
C LYS A 92 -3.63 -22.98 4.99
N PRO A 93 -4.38 -22.74 6.09
CA PRO A 93 -5.84 -22.55 6.00
C PRO A 93 -6.27 -21.34 5.16
N GLN A 94 -5.35 -20.39 4.96
CA GLN A 94 -5.60 -19.17 4.19
C GLN A 94 -5.14 -19.29 2.71
N GLY A 95 -4.64 -20.45 2.30
CA GLY A 95 -4.12 -20.68 0.94
C GLY A 95 -2.62 -20.45 0.79
N GLY A 96 -1.94 -20.01 1.84
CA GLY A 96 -0.49 -19.76 1.83
C GLY A 96 0.37 -21.02 1.89
N LYS A 97 1.68 -20.82 1.85
CA LYS A 97 2.69 -21.90 1.88
C LYS A 97 2.75 -22.66 3.22
N GLY A 98 2.21 -22.11 4.31
CA GLY A 98 2.36 -22.64 5.67
C GLY A 98 3.72 -22.30 6.28
N ILE A 99 4.18 -21.08 6.11
CA ILE A 99 5.50 -20.60 6.54
C ILE A 99 5.30 -19.55 7.63
N LEU A 100 6.10 -19.64 8.69
CA LEU A 100 6.22 -18.60 9.72
C LEU A 100 7.27 -17.56 9.30
N LEU A 101 6.97 -16.27 9.48
CA LEU A 101 7.89 -15.20 9.12
C LEU A 101 9.27 -15.37 9.77
N GLY A 102 9.32 -15.67 11.06
CA GLY A 102 10.58 -15.82 11.79
C GLY A 102 11.23 -17.22 11.67
N GLY A 103 10.57 -18.18 11.02
CA GLY A 103 11.00 -19.57 11.06
C GLY A 103 10.99 -20.16 12.48
N VAL A 104 11.64 -21.30 12.66
CA VAL A 104 11.91 -21.95 13.97
C VAL A 104 13.26 -22.64 13.91
N PRO A 105 13.87 -23.05 15.03
CA PRO A 105 15.10 -23.81 15.00
C PRO A 105 15.03 -25.02 14.03
N GLY A 106 15.91 -25.03 13.04
CA GLY A 106 15.93 -26.03 11.97
C GLY A 106 15.10 -25.67 10.72
N VAL A 107 14.28 -24.63 10.76
CA VAL A 107 13.52 -24.13 9.60
C VAL A 107 13.85 -22.65 9.37
N LYS A 108 14.23 -22.31 8.14
CA LYS A 108 14.59 -20.93 7.75
C LYS A 108 13.41 -19.98 7.92
N PRO A 109 13.68 -18.69 8.21
CA PRO A 109 12.66 -17.66 8.17
C PRO A 109 12.12 -17.44 6.74
N ALA A 110 10.93 -16.87 6.65
CA ALA A 110 10.34 -16.45 5.38
C ALA A 110 11.17 -15.34 4.72
N LYS A 111 11.21 -15.35 3.39
CA LYS A 111 11.77 -14.27 2.58
C LYS A 111 10.71 -13.25 2.24
N VAL A 112 10.92 -12.02 2.67
CA VAL A 112 10.01 -10.89 2.44
C VAL A 112 10.68 -9.90 1.50
N LEU A 113 10.04 -9.63 0.36
CA LEU A 113 10.45 -8.62 -0.60
C LEU A 113 9.54 -7.39 -0.50
N ILE A 114 10.12 -6.22 -0.28
CA ILE A 114 9.39 -4.96 -0.17
C ILE A 114 9.76 -4.07 -1.33
N LEU A 115 8.78 -3.70 -2.14
CA LEU A 115 8.92 -2.86 -3.31
C LEU A 115 8.56 -1.41 -2.95
N GLY A 116 9.58 -0.56 -2.85
CA GLY A 116 9.49 0.83 -2.40
C GLY A 116 10.00 1.04 -0.99
N GLY A 117 10.94 1.97 -0.82
CA GLY A 117 11.59 2.33 0.45
C GLY A 117 10.97 3.55 1.13
N GLY A 118 9.74 3.94 0.78
CA GLY A 118 9.01 5.04 1.40
C GLY A 118 8.60 4.79 2.86
N ILE A 119 7.62 5.54 3.35
CA ILE A 119 7.10 5.40 4.73
C ILE A 119 6.47 4.01 4.92
N VAL A 120 5.60 3.59 3.99
CA VAL A 120 4.97 2.26 4.01
C VAL A 120 6.04 1.16 4.05
N GLY A 121 6.94 1.16 3.07
CA GLY A 121 7.94 0.10 2.94
C GLY A 121 8.92 0.03 4.10
N SER A 122 9.37 1.17 4.65
CA SER A 122 10.25 1.16 5.81
C SER A 122 9.58 0.63 7.07
N ASN A 123 8.28 0.95 7.29
CA ASN A 123 7.51 0.37 8.39
C ASN A 123 7.25 -1.14 8.19
N ALA A 124 6.95 -1.56 6.96
CA ALA A 124 6.83 -2.99 6.63
C ALA A 124 8.16 -3.72 6.91
N ALA A 125 9.30 -3.17 6.46
CA ALA A 125 10.61 -3.77 6.68
C ALA A 125 10.94 -3.90 8.16
N GLN A 126 10.66 -2.87 8.95
CA GLN A 126 10.87 -2.88 10.39
C GLN A 126 10.04 -3.96 11.08
N MET A 127 8.76 -4.10 10.71
CA MET A 127 7.88 -5.12 11.29
C MET A 127 8.30 -6.54 10.89
N ALA A 128 8.56 -6.78 9.60
CA ALA A 128 9.00 -8.09 9.12
C ALA A 128 10.33 -8.52 9.75
N ALA A 129 11.29 -7.59 9.84
CA ALA A 129 12.58 -7.83 10.49
C ALA A 129 12.42 -8.09 12.00
N GLY A 130 11.53 -7.35 12.67
CA GLY A 130 11.20 -7.55 14.09
C GLY A 130 10.55 -8.91 14.36
N MET A 131 9.83 -9.49 13.39
CA MET A 131 9.29 -10.86 13.44
C MET A 131 10.33 -11.92 13.06
N GLY A 132 11.54 -11.53 12.68
CA GLY A 132 12.65 -12.45 12.37
C GLY A 132 12.74 -12.88 10.91
N ALA A 133 12.00 -12.28 9.98
CA ALA A 133 12.05 -12.60 8.55
C ALA A 133 13.40 -12.22 7.91
N ASP A 134 13.75 -12.87 6.79
CA ASP A 134 14.82 -12.43 5.88
C ASP A 134 14.25 -11.40 4.91
N VAL A 135 14.57 -10.12 5.11
CA VAL A 135 13.93 -8.99 4.44
C VAL A 135 14.84 -8.37 3.39
N THR A 136 14.31 -8.18 2.19
CA THR A 136 14.92 -7.33 1.14
C THR A 136 13.98 -6.17 0.84
N ILE A 137 14.45 -4.93 1.02
CA ILE A 137 13.73 -3.71 0.65
C ILE A 137 14.37 -3.07 -0.58
N THR A 138 13.53 -2.64 -1.53
CA THR A 138 13.99 -2.06 -2.80
C THR A 138 13.58 -0.60 -2.94
N ASP A 139 14.42 0.20 -3.58
CA ASP A 139 14.10 1.55 -4.01
C ASP A 139 14.98 1.94 -5.21
N ILE A 140 14.54 2.92 -6.00
CA ILE A 140 15.35 3.51 -7.08
C ILE A 140 16.28 4.64 -6.58
N ASN A 141 15.98 5.19 -5.40
CA ASN A 141 16.73 6.29 -4.81
C ASN A 141 17.88 5.75 -3.92
N LEU A 142 19.11 5.87 -4.39
CA LEU A 142 20.29 5.40 -3.65
C LEU A 142 20.51 6.13 -2.32
N ALA A 143 20.14 7.40 -2.20
CA ALA A 143 20.24 8.12 -0.93
C ALA A 143 19.27 7.54 0.09
N ARG A 144 18.05 7.20 -0.35
CA ARG A 144 17.06 6.50 0.48
C ARG A 144 17.56 5.12 0.91
N LEU A 145 18.16 4.34 0.01
CA LEU A 145 18.71 3.02 0.35
C LEU A 145 19.84 3.12 1.37
N ARG A 146 20.72 4.15 1.29
CA ARG A 146 21.76 4.39 2.31
C ARG A 146 21.13 4.66 3.67
N TYR A 147 20.17 5.58 3.74
CA TYR A 147 19.44 5.87 4.98
C TYR A 147 18.80 4.61 5.58
N LEU A 148 18.11 3.82 4.77
CA LEU A 148 17.48 2.57 5.23
C LEU A 148 18.52 1.54 5.71
N SER A 149 19.65 1.43 5.05
CA SER A 149 20.76 0.54 5.46
C SER A 149 21.35 0.90 6.82
N GLU A 150 21.29 2.19 7.20
CA GLU A 150 21.80 2.68 8.47
C GLU A 150 20.77 2.57 9.61
N THR A 151 19.49 2.75 9.28
CA THR A 151 18.40 2.88 10.28
C THR A 151 17.61 1.61 10.53
N LEU A 152 17.53 0.69 9.55
CA LEU A 152 16.81 -0.57 9.69
C LEU A 152 17.66 -1.64 10.38
N PRO A 153 17.01 -2.68 10.96
CA PRO A 153 17.71 -3.83 11.55
C PRO A 153 18.65 -4.53 10.55
N LYS A 154 19.72 -5.16 11.05
CA LYS A 154 20.78 -5.75 10.22
C LYS A 154 20.35 -6.98 9.38
N ASN A 155 19.21 -7.57 9.68
CA ASN A 155 18.58 -8.61 8.85
C ASN A 155 17.76 -8.03 7.67
N VAL A 156 17.77 -6.72 7.46
CA VAL A 156 17.20 -6.07 6.28
C VAL A 156 18.31 -5.75 5.26
N LYS A 157 18.15 -6.25 4.05
CA LYS A 157 19.02 -5.98 2.90
C LYS A 157 18.39 -4.89 2.05
N THR A 158 19.18 -3.96 1.59
CA THR A 158 18.74 -2.93 0.63
C THR A 158 19.16 -3.32 -0.77
N LEU A 159 18.26 -3.16 -1.76
CA LEU A 159 18.50 -3.52 -3.14
C LEU A 159 18.00 -2.41 -4.08
N TYR A 160 18.80 -2.03 -5.07
CA TYR A 160 18.35 -1.10 -6.11
C TYR A 160 17.23 -1.73 -6.96
N ALA A 161 16.08 -1.06 -7.04
CA ALA A 161 14.92 -1.54 -7.77
C ALA A 161 15.17 -1.49 -9.28
N SER A 162 15.33 -2.66 -9.90
CA SER A 162 15.28 -2.85 -11.34
C SER A 162 14.53 -4.14 -11.64
N GLU A 163 13.88 -4.21 -12.78
CA GLU A 163 13.12 -5.40 -13.18
C GLU A 163 13.95 -6.68 -13.05
N LEU A 164 15.20 -6.65 -13.57
CA LEU A 164 16.10 -7.81 -13.50
C LEU A 164 16.37 -8.27 -12.06
N ARG A 165 16.53 -7.34 -11.12
CA ARG A 165 16.81 -7.67 -9.72
C ARG A 165 15.57 -8.17 -9.01
N ILE A 166 14.41 -7.55 -9.27
CA ILE A 166 13.13 -8.03 -8.76
C ILE A 166 12.88 -9.47 -9.24
N ARG A 167 13.00 -9.74 -10.54
CA ARG A 167 12.86 -11.09 -11.11
C ARG A 167 13.77 -12.13 -10.44
N LYS A 168 14.96 -11.76 -9.99
CA LYS A 168 15.89 -12.67 -9.30
C LYS A 168 15.45 -13.03 -7.88
N GLU A 169 14.69 -12.16 -7.21
CA GLU A 169 14.17 -12.42 -5.86
C GLU A 169 12.91 -13.30 -5.87
N LEU A 170 12.11 -13.27 -6.96
CA LEU A 170 10.79 -13.90 -7.03
C LEU A 170 10.76 -15.42 -6.81
N PRO A 171 11.72 -16.24 -7.30
CA PRO A 171 11.66 -17.68 -7.16
C PRO A 171 11.63 -18.20 -5.71
N ASP A 172 12.24 -17.44 -4.81
CA ASP A 172 12.42 -17.84 -3.42
C ASP A 172 11.58 -17.03 -2.43
N VAL A 173 10.84 -16.01 -2.92
CA VAL A 173 10.05 -15.11 -2.07
C VAL A 173 8.82 -15.82 -1.49
N ASP A 174 8.47 -15.47 -0.26
CA ASP A 174 7.27 -15.96 0.42
C ASP A 174 6.21 -14.88 0.53
N LEU A 175 6.62 -13.63 0.78
CA LEU A 175 5.75 -12.46 0.89
C LEU A 175 6.33 -11.31 0.09
N VAL A 176 5.52 -10.69 -0.77
CA VAL A 176 5.86 -9.43 -1.45
C VAL A 176 4.93 -8.32 -0.97
N VAL A 177 5.48 -7.18 -0.62
CA VAL A 177 4.72 -5.97 -0.28
C VAL A 177 4.94 -4.91 -1.35
N GLY A 178 3.87 -4.52 -2.04
CA GLY A 178 3.86 -3.39 -2.97
C GLY A 178 3.60 -2.09 -2.22
N SER A 179 4.57 -1.18 -2.18
CA SER A 179 4.50 0.05 -1.38
C SER A 179 5.03 1.28 -2.10
N VAL A 180 5.04 1.26 -3.44
CA VAL A 180 5.43 2.41 -4.24
C VAL A 180 4.23 3.33 -4.42
N LEU A 181 4.41 4.58 -4.03
CA LEU A 181 3.44 5.65 -4.20
C LEU A 181 4.05 6.76 -5.04
N ILE A 182 3.32 7.21 -6.07
CA ILE A 182 3.63 8.41 -6.83
C ILE A 182 2.54 9.44 -6.53
N PRO A 183 2.85 10.56 -5.85
CA PRO A 183 1.84 11.55 -5.52
C PRO A 183 1.09 12.05 -6.76
N GLY A 184 -0.24 11.90 -6.76
CA GLY A 184 -1.11 12.37 -7.85
C GLY A 184 -1.09 11.53 -9.14
N ASP A 185 -0.39 10.38 -9.17
CA ASP A 185 -0.30 9.49 -10.33
C ASP A 185 -0.57 8.03 -9.93
N LYS A 186 -0.70 7.17 -10.93
CA LYS A 186 -0.85 5.72 -10.72
C LYS A 186 0.47 5.08 -10.29
N ALA A 187 0.39 4.09 -9.42
CA ALA A 187 1.53 3.25 -9.08
C ALA A 187 2.02 2.49 -10.33
N PRO A 188 3.36 2.31 -10.51
CA PRO A 188 3.88 1.49 -11.59
C PRO A 188 3.65 0.01 -11.28
N HIS A 189 3.27 -0.80 -12.27
CA HIS A 189 3.23 -2.25 -12.14
C HIS A 189 4.65 -2.80 -12.09
N LEU A 190 5.12 -3.16 -10.90
CA LEU A 190 6.46 -3.72 -10.66
C LEU A 190 6.49 -5.24 -10.75
N ILE A 191 5.34 -5.90 -10.52
CA ILE A 191 5.13 -7.33 -10.75
C ILE A 191 4.09 -7.48 -11.85
N THR A 192 4.51 -8.06 -12.99
CA THR A 192 3.61 -8.37 -14.10
C THR A 192 2.92 -9.73 -13.90
N LYS A 193 1.85 -9.98 -14.63
CA LYS A 193 1.17 -11.28 -14.62
C LYS A 193 2.12 -12.42 -14.99
N GLU A 194 2.99 -12.22 -15.99
CA GLU A 194 4.02 -13.18 -16.38
C GLU A 194 4.94 -13.57 -15.22
N MET A 195 5.33 -12.59 -14.39
CA MET A 195 6.22 -12.82 -13.26
C MET A 195 5.62 -13.72 -12.17
N LEU A 196 4.29 -13.88 -12.09
CA LEU A 196 3.65 -14.79 -11.14
C LEU A 196 4.13 -16.23 -11.33
N SER A 197 4.39 -16.65 -12.57
CA SER A 197 4.91 -17.98 -12.89
C SER A 197 6.31 -18.26 -12.34
N MET A 198 7.05 -17.23 -11.91
CA MET A 198 8.37 -17.36 -11.30
C MET A 198 8.28 -17.64 -9.80
N MET A 199 7.13 -17.39 -9.18
CA MET A 199 6.92 -17.58 -7.74
C MET A 199 6.37 -18.99 -7.46
N GLN A 200 6.51 -19.42 -6.21
CA GLN A 200 5.95 -20.69 -5.78
C GLN A 200 4.45 -20.52 -5.40
N PRO A 201 3.59 -21.52 -5.67
CA PRO A 201 2.21 -21.50 -5.23
C PRO A 201 2.09 -21.24 -3.71
N GLY A 202 1.14 -20.41 -3.33
CA GLY A 202 0.94 -19.98 -1.94
C GLY A 202 1.85 -18.83 -1.50
N THR A 203 2.68 -18.26 -2.39
CA THR A 203 3.30 -16.94 -2.16
C THR A 203 2.20 -15.89 -1.98
N VAL A 204 2.41 -14.94 -1.09
CA VAL A 204 1.45 -13.88 -0.76
C VAL A 204 1.93 -12.55 -1.32
N LEU A 205 1.04 -11.84 -1.99
CA LEU A 205 1.24 -10.46 -2.46
C LEU A 205 0.31 -9.52 -1.69
N VAL A 206 0.86 -8.54 -0.99
CA VAL A 206 0.10 -7.48 -0.31
C VAL A 206 0.34 -6.16 -1.03
N ASP A 207 -0.69 -5.66 -1.70
CA ASP A 207 -0.61 -4.40 -2.45
C ASP A 207 -1.16 -3.24 -1.63
N VAL A 208 -0.27 -2.46 -1.03
CA VAL A 208 -0.66 -1.29 -0.24
C VAL A 208 -1.04 -0.10 -1.12
N ALA A 209 -0.57 -0.07 -2.37
CA ALA A 209 -0.83 1.02 -3.32
C ALA A 209 -2.10 0.79 -4.16
N ILE A 210 -2.99 -0.11 -3.75
CA ILE A 210 -4.17 -0.51 -4.54
C ILE A 210 -5.11 0.65 -4.85
N ASP A 211 -5.24 1.61 -3.97
CA ASP A 211 -6.01 2.85 -4.15
C ASP A 211 -5.45 3.77 -5.25
N GLN A 212 -4.20 3.52 -5.68
CA GLN A 212 -3.55 4.22 -6.81
C GLN A 212 -3.28 3.29 -8.00
N GLY A 213 -4.05 2.24 -8.16
CA GLY A 213 -3.96 1.29 -9.26
C GLY A 213 -3.11 0.05 -8.99
N GLY A 214 -2.40 0.01 -7.86
CA GLY A 214 -1.61 -1.13 -7.41
C GLY A 214 -0.22 -1.26 -8.03
N CYS A 215 0.68 -1.90 -7.28
CA CYS A 215 2.04 -2.22 -7.72
C CYS A 215 2.11 -3.53 -8.53
N PHE A 216 1.05 -4.32 -8.57
CA PHE A 216 1.00 -5.59 -9.28
C PHE A 216 -0.06 -5.52 -10.38
N GLU A 217 0.28 -5.98 -11.57
CA GLU A 217 -0.63 -5.97 -12.74
C GLU A 217 -1.95 -6.72 -12.48
N THR A 218 -1.91 -7.70 -11.60
CA THR A 218 -3.07 -8.54 -11.22
C THR A 218 -3.82 -8.04 -10.00
N SER A 219 -3.42 -6.89 -9.42
CA SER A 219 -4.08 -6.31 -8.26
C SER A 219 -5.45 -5.73 -8.60
N HIS A 220 -6.40 -5.98 -7.72
CA HIS A 220 -7.69 -5.29 -7.68
C HIS A 220 -8.17 -5.10 -6.23
N PRO A 221 -8.99 -4.08 -5.94
CA PRO A 221 -9.50 -3.83 -4.61
C PRO A 221 -10.29 -5.02 -4.06
N THR A 222 -10.14 -5.28 -2.76
CA THR A 222 -10.86 -6.30 -2.01
C THR A 222 -11.67 -5.68 -0.87
N THR A 223 -12.47 -6.48 -0.19
CA THR A 223 -13.27 -6.06 0.96
C THR A 223 -13.00 -6.98 2.15
N HIS A 224 -13.35 -6.54 3.37
CA HIS A 224 -13.20 -7.39 4.55
C HIS A 224 -14.00 -8.70 4.50
N SER A 225 -15.09 -8.75 3.72
CA SER A 225 -15.88 -9.98 3.51
C SER A 225 -15.26 -10.94 2.52
N ALA A 226 -14.41 -10.45 1.61
CA ALA A 226 -13.64 -11.22 0.62
C ALA A 226 -12.24 -10.60 0.50
N PRO A 227 -11.36 -10.82 1.51
CA PRO A 227 -10.12 -10.05 1.65
C PRO A 227 -9.02 -10.49 0.68
N THR A 228 -9.14 -11.67 0.08
CA THR A 228 -8.11 -12.22 -0.81
C THR A 228 -8.72 -12.92 -2.02
N TYR A 229 -7.92 -13.10 -3.04
CA TYR A 229 -8.19 -13.92 -4.21
C TYR A 229 -6.89 -14.59 -4.67
N ILE A 230 -6.99 -15.60 -5.54
CA ILE A 230 -5.84 -16.35 -6.04
C ILE A 230 -5.75 -16.20 -7.55
N VAL A 231 -4.57 -15.83 -8.04
CA VAL A 231 -4.22 -15.80 -9.47
C VAL A 231 -2.98 -16.68 -9.68
N ASP A 232 -3.07 -17.65 -10.57
CA ASP A 232 -1.97 -18.58 -10.91
C ASP A 232 -1.31 -19.24 -9.68
N GLY A 233 -2.10 -19.52 -8.63
CA GLY A 233 -1.63 -20.11 -7.37
C GLY A 233 -1.03 -19.13 -6.38
N ILE A 234 -0.99 -17.83 -6.69
CA ILE A 234 -0.46 -16.76 -5.85
C ILE A 234 -1.62 -16.06 -5.12
N VAL A 235 -1.52 -15.89 -3.82
CA VAL A 235 -2.52 -15.23 -2.96
C VAL A 235 -2.33 -13.71 -3.03
N HIS A 236 -3.40 -12.98 -3.36
CA HIS A 236 -3.41 -11.51 -3.43
C HIS A 236 -4.28 -10.95 -2.32
#